data_5bf53657c74740851a5a5359e1f779ea
#
_entry.id   5bf53657c74740851a5a5359e1f779ea
#
_cell.length_a   1.000
_cell.length_b   1.000
_cell.length_c   1.000
_cell.angle_alpha   90.00
_cell.angle_beta   90.00
_cell.angle_gamma   90.00
#
_symmetry.space_group_name_H-M   'P 1'
#
loop_
_entity.id
_entity.type
_entity.pdbx_description
1 polymer ?
#
loop_
_entity_poly.entity_id
_entity_poly.type
_entity_poly.pdbx_seq_one_letter_code
_entity_poly.pdbx_strand_id
1 'polypeptide(L)'
;KIFCVALFRAMKKGKNFMFRTAAAIVKVMGGVSNQPLLTREQMVVKETDNGGIIVVGSHTDKTTRQMEKLRENKDIAFVELNATLVNDEAAFAEEVERCLALEGKSVCVYTTRALITADTGDKEDDLRLSVRISDAVQSLVGRLTVTPSFVIAKGGITSSDVGTKALAVTRAN
;
A
#
# COMPACT_ATOMS: atom_id res chain seq x y z
N LYS A 1 -27.02 4.95 8.74
CA LYS A 1 -27.31 5.10 10.18
C LYS A 1 -28.51 4.28 10.62
N ILE A 2 -29.68 4.35 9.97
CA ILE A 2 -30.92 3.62 10.34
C ILE A 2 -30.66 2.11 10.49
N PHE A 3 -29.98 1.49 9.55
CA PHE A 3 -29.60 0.08 9.61
C PHE A 3 -28.81 -0.26 10.87
N CYS A 4 -27.83 0.55 11.27
CA CYS A 4 -27.06 0.30 12.49
C CYS A 4 -27.89 0.44 13.77
N VAL A 5 -28.86 1.36 13.78
CA VAL A 5 -29.82 1.47 14.90
C VAL A 5 -30.66 0.19 15.02
N ALA A 6 -31.13 -0.36 13.89
CA ALA A 6 -31.87 -1.63 13.88
C ALA A 6 -31.00 -2.78 14.38
N LEU A 7 -29.73 -2.86 13.96
CA LEU A 7 -28.77 -3.86 14.45
C LEU A 7 -28.58 -3.76 15.97
N PHE A 8 -28.31 -2.57 16.50
CA PHE A 8 -28.14 -2.39 17.94
C PHE A 8 -29.40 -2.78 18.74
N ARG A 9 -30.58 -2.47 18.20
CA ARG A 9 -31.85 -2.92 18.83
C ARG A 9 -31.99 -4.44 18.83
N ALA A 10 -31.59 -5.11 17.74
CA ALA A 10 -31.62 -6.57 17.66
C ALA A 10 -30.58 -7.20 18.60
N MET A 11 -29.38 -6.63 18.72
CA MET A 11 -28.36 -7.08 19.68
C MET A 11 -28.82 -6.92 21.12
N LYS A 12 -29.49 -5.82 21.47
CA LYS A 12 -30.12 -5.65 22.80
C LYS A 12 -31.20 -6.71 23.10
N LYS A 13 -31.81 -7.32 22.08
CA LYS A 13 -32.74 -8.43 22.21
C LYS A 13 -32.04 -9.80 22.20
N GLY A 14 -30.71 -9.86 22.41
CA GLY A 14 -29.93 -11.08 22.48
C GLY A 14 -29.59 -11.70 21.12
N LYS A 15 -29.77 -10.98 19.99
CA LYS A 15 -29.34 -11.47 18.68
C LYS A 15 -27.84 -11.28 18.50
N ASN A 16 -27.14 -12.34 18.05
CA ASN A 16 -25.72 -12.29 17.71
C ASN A 16 -25.56 -12.20 16.19
N PHE A 17 -24.58 -11.44 15.76
CA PHE A 17 -24.26 -11.22 14.34
C PHE A 17 -22.77 -11.42 14.09
N MET A 18 -22.46 -12.10 12.98
CA MET A 18 -21.13 -12.07 12.38
C MET A 18 -21.15 -11.04 11.26
N PHE A 19 -20.13 -10.17 11.20
CA PHE A 19 -20.08 -9.08 10.23
C PHE A 19 -18.98 -9.30 9.19
N ARG A 20 -19.36 -9.26 7.92
CA ARG A 20 -18.47 -9.09 6.79
C ARG A 20 -18.94 -7.86 6.02
N THR A 21 -18.30 -6.73 6.25
CA THR A 21 -18.81 -5.42 5.82
C THR A 21 -17.71 -4.57 5.19
N ALA A 22 -18.13 -3.47 4.56
CA ALA A 22 -17.24 -2.41 4.14
C ALA A 22 -17.02 -1.37 5.27
N ALA A 23 -16.02 -0.51 5.12
CA ALA A 23 -15.61 0.48 6.12
C ALA A 23 -16.75 1.41 6.59
N ALA A 24 -17.71 1.72 5.74
CA ALA A 24 -18.80 2.64 6.07
C ALA A 24 -19.66 2.18 7.26
N ILE A 25 -19.94 0.88 7.39
CA ILE A 25 -20.73 0.36 8.51
C ILE A 25 -19.89 0.36 9.79
N VAL A 26 -18.60 0.00 9.70
CA VAL A 26 -17.67 0.04 10.84
C VAL A 26 -17.59 1.45 11.41
N LYS A 27 -17.45 2.46 10.55
CA LYS A 27 -17.46 3.87 10.93
C LYS A 27 -18.72 4.26 11.68
N VAL A 28 -19.91 3.89 11.17
CA VAL A 28 -21.19 4.25 11.79
C VAL A 28 -21.40 3.52 13.11
N MET A 29 -21.06 2.22 13.18
CA MET A 29 -21.18 1.43 14.40
C MET A 29 -20.20 1.89 15.48
N GLY A 30 -18.99 2.29 15.11
CA GLY A 30 -17.97 2.80 16.00
C GLY A 30 -18.17 4.26 16.43
N GLY A 31 -19.23 4.93 15.95
CA GLY A 31 -19.51 6.33 16.30
C GLY A 31 -18.47 7.32 15.75
N VAL A 32 -17.68 6.91 14.73
CA VAL A 32 -16.63 7.76 14.16
C VAL A 32 -17.26 8.90 13.35
N SER A 33 -17.00 10.14 13.76
CA SER A 33 -17.48 11.34 13.06
C SER A 33 -16.79 11.54 11.72
N ASN A 34 -17.41 12.33 10.83
CA ASN A 34 -16.74 12.78 9.62
C ASN A 34 -15.63 13.78 10.00
N GLN A 35 -14.47 13.59 9.41
CA GLN A 35 -13.38 14.57 9.44
C GLN A 35 -13.38 15.34 8.11
N PRO A 36 -13.03 16.62 8.09
CA PRO A 36 -12.76 17.33 6.85
C PRO A 36 -11.57 16.70 6.13
N LEU A 37 -11.46 16.93 4.83
CA LEU A 37 -10.28 16.55 4.09
C LEU A 37 -9.07 17.33 4.61
N LEU A 38 -7.94 16.65 4.73
CA LEU A 38 -6.69 17.30 5.13
C LEU A 38 -6.25 18.29 4.06
N THR A 39 -5.78 19.45 4.49
CA THR A 39 -5.14 20.43 3.62
C THR A 39 -3.66 20.09 3.45
N ARG A 40 -3.00 20.73 2.46
CA ARG A 40 -1.54 20.56 2.25
C ARG A 40 -0.76 20.89 3.53
N GLU A 41 -1.09 21.98 4.20
CA GLU A 41 -0.42 22.45 5.42
C GLU A 41 -0.57 21.48 6.59
N GLN A 42 -1.64 20.70 6.61
CA GLN A 42 -1.86 19.66 7.62
C GLN A 42 -1.10 18.36 7.30
N MET A 43 -0.82 18.11 6.02
CA MET A 43 -0.13 16.89 5.57
C MET A 43 1.38 17.05 5.53
N VAL A 44 1.88 18.24 5.19
CA VAL A 44 3.32 18.51 5.07
C VAL A 44 3.88 18.83 6.45
N VAL A 45 4.63 17.90 7.03
CA VAL A 45 5.25 18.06 8.35
C VAL A 45 6.57 18.84 8.27
N LYS A 46 7.34 18.59 7.21
CA LYS A 46 8.63 19.24 6.94
C LYS A 46 8.82 19.36 5.45
N GLU A 47 9.16 20.54 4.99
CA GLU A 47 9.57 20.72 3.60
C GLU A 47 10.99 20.18 3.39
N THR A 48 11.20 19.55 2.25
CA THR A 48 12.48 19.01 1.81
C THR A 48 12.54 19.07 0.29
N ASP A 49 13.72 19.24 -0.25
CA ASP A 49 13.98 19.20 -1.70
C ASP A 49 14.07 17.78 -2.25
N ASN A 50 13.99 16.78 -1.37
CA ASN A 50 13.99 15.38 -1.80
C ASN A 50 12.73 15.04 -2.59
N GLY A 51 12.85 14.14 -3.54
CA GLY A 51 11.70 13.55 -4.23
C GLY A 51 10.82 12.72 -3.30
N GLY A 52 9.60 12.42 -3.75
CA GLY A 52 8.67 11.52 -3.09
C GLY A 52 8.74 10.09 -3.64
N ILE A 53 8.22 9.13 -2.90
CA ILE A 53 8.10 7.74 -3.35
C ILE A 53 6.64 7.30 -3.42
N ILE A 54 6.29 6.68 -4.54
CA ILE A 54 5.00 6.06 -4.79
C ILE A 54 5.22 4.56 -4.96
N VAL A 55 4.59 3.75 -4.12
CA VAL A 55 4.77 2.29 -4.11
C VAL A 55 3.46 1.63 -4.53
N VAL A 56 3.51 0.84 -5.61
CA VAL A 56 2.32 0.22 -6.21
C VAL A 56 2.47 -1.30 -6.23
N GLY A 57 1.85 -1.98 -5.26
CA GLY A 57 1.80 -3.44 -5.20
C GLY A 57 0.50 -4.06 -5.72
N SER A 58 -0.52 -3.25 -6.05
CA SER A 58 -1.82 -3.73 -6.51
C SER A 58 -1.83 -4.07 -8.00
N HIS A 59 -2.36 -5.26 -8.35
CA HIS A 59 -2.45 -5.77 -9.73
C HIS A 59 -3.79 -5.52 -10.43
N THR A 60 -4.70 -4.75 -9.81
CA THR A 60 -6.03 -4.50 -10.40
C THR A 60 -5.95 -3.61 -11.64
N ASP A 61 -6.86 -3.81 -12.60
CA ASP A 61 -7.00 -2.97 -13.81
C ASP A 61 -7.18 -1.49 -13.49
N LYS A 62 -7.90 -1.21 -12.40
CA LYS A 62 -8.06 0.17 -11.91
C LYS A 62 -6.72 0.80 -11.58
N THR A 63 -5.85 0.07 -10.89
CA THR A 63 -4.51 0.55 -10.54
C THR A 63 -3.65 0.73 -11.77
N THR A 64 -3.70 -0.19 -12.74
CA THR A 64 -2.98 -0.07 -14.01
C THR A 64 -3.36 1.22 -14.74
N ARG A 65 -4.66 1.48 -14.90
CA ARG A 65 -5.15 2.74 -15.54
C ARG A 65 -4.73 3.99 -14.76
N GLN A 66 -4.70 3.93 -13.44
CA GLN A 66 -4.20 5.05 -12.61
C GLN A 66 -2.72 5.31 -12.82
N MET A 67 -1.91 4.25 -12.96
CA MET A 67 -0.47 4.37 -13.26
C MET A 67 -0.23 4.92 -14.66
N GLU A 68 -1.00 4.49 -15.66
CA GLU A 68 -0.94 5.04 -17.03
C GLU A 68 -1.18 6.55 -17.01
N LYS A 69 -2.19 6.98 -16.26
CA LYS A 69 -2.47 8.43 -16.11
C LYS A 69 -1.34 9.15 -15.35
N LEU A 70 -0.76 8.51 -14.33
CA LEU A 70 0.35 9.09 -13.59
C LEU A 70 1.60 9.26 -14.46
N ARG A 71 1.82 8.39 -15.46
CA ARG A 71 2.95 8.49 -16.43
C ARG A 71 2.94 9.74 -17.30
N GLU A 72 1.81 10.45 -17.35
CA GLU A 72 1.74 11.76 -18.03
C GLU A 72 2.55 12.84 -17.28
N ASN A 73 2.77 12.65 -15.97
CA ASN A 73 3.65 13.52 -15.18
C ASN A 73 5.12 13.15 -15.43
N LYS A 74 5.85 14.06 -16.08
CA LYS A 74 7.25 13.88 -16.46
C LYS A 74 8.26 14.04 -15.31
N ASP A 75 7.79 14.55 -14.17
CA ASP A 75 8.62 14.74 -12.97
C ASP A 75 8.70 13.47 -12.10
N ILE A 76 8.03 12.39 -12.54
CA ILE A 76 8.04 11.10 -11.84
C ILE A 76 8.77 10.06 -12.69
N ALA A 77 9.81 9.48 -12.14
CA ALA A 77 10.46 8.29 -12.70
C ALA A 77 9.66 7.03 -12.37
N PHE A 78 9.57 6.10 -13.32
CA PHE A 78 8.85 4.83 -13.12
C PHE A 78 9.85 3.68 -13.15
N VAL A 79 9.87 2.90 -12.07
CA VAL A 79 10.78 1.77 -11.89
C VAL A 79 9.95 0.52 -11.62
N GLU A 80 10.09 -0.47 -12.50
CA GLU A 80 9.49 -1.78 -12.29
C GLU A 80 10.37 -2.62 -11.38
N LEU A 81 9.80 -3.06 -10.27
CA LEU A 81 10.41 -4.08 -9.42
C LEU A 81 10.03 -5.45 -9.98
N ASN A 82 11.00 -6.14 -10.52
CA ASN A 82 10.77 -7.46 -11.11
C ASN A 82 10.45 -8.50 -10.02
N ALA A 83 9.17 -8.76 -9.81
CA ALA A 83 8.70 -9.66 -8.77
C ALA A 83 9.03 -11.14 -9.05
N THR A 84 9.46 -11.51 -10.27
CA THR A 84 9.91 -12.88 -10.54
C THR A 84 11.25 -13.21 -9.86
N LEU A 85 12.05 -12.18 -9.54
CA LEU A 85 13.34 -12.31 -8.85
C LEU A 85 13.20 -12.56 -7.34
N VAL A 86 12.00 -12.54 -6.80
CA VAL A 86 11.77 -12.75 -5.34
C VAL A 86 12.23 -14.12 -4.85
N ASN A 87 12.42 -15.09 -5.76
CA ASN A 87 12.95 -16.41 -5.46
C ASN A 87 14.48 -16.50 -5.58
N ASP A 88 15.14 -15.44 -6.09
CA ASP A 88 16.59 -15.28 -6.17
C ASP A 88 16.99 -14.05 -5.33
N GLU A 89 17.48 -14.28 -4.11
CA GLU A 89 17.77 -13.22 -3.16
C GLU A 89 18.88 -12.27 -3.64
N ALA A 90 19.87 -12.76 -4.36
CA ALA A 90 20.96 -11.93 -4.86
C ALA A 90 20.48 -11.01 -5.98
N ALA A 91 19.83 -11.56 -7.00
CA ALA A 91 19.28 -10.78 -8.10
C ALA A 91 18.20 -9.79 -7.61
N PHE A 92 17.44 -10.19 -6.58
CA PHE A 92 16.46 -9.31 -5.96
C PHE A 92 17.14 -8.14 -5.23
N ALA A 93 18.25 -8.37 -4.50
CA ALA A 93 18.99 -7.31 -3.84
C ALA A 93 19.55 -6.29 -4.84
N GLU A 94 20.11 -6.74 -5.96
CA GLU A 94 20.55 -5.86 -7.06
C GLU A 94 19.41 -5.01 -7.62
N GLU A 95 18.24 -5.60 -7.82
CA GLU A 95 17.05 -4.88 -8.31
C GLU A 95 16.58 -3.83 -7.30
N VAL A 96 16.60 -4.15 -6.00
CA VAL A 96 16.28 -3.18 -4.94
C VAL A 96 17.27 -2.03 -4.95
N GLU A 97 18.56 -2.29 -5.05
CA GLU A 97 19.59 -1.26 -5.11
C GLU A 97 19.44 -0.36 -6.33
N ARG A 98 19.14 -0.95 -7.49
CA ARG A 98 18.84 -0.19 -8.72
C ARG A 98 17.66 0.76 -8.50
N CYS A 99 16.59 0.30 -7.87
CA CYS A 99 15.43 1.13 -7.57
C CYS A 99 15.76 2.30 -6.62
N LEU A 100 16.66 2.09 -5.66
CA LEU A 100 17.07 3.10 -4.70
C LEU A 100 18.00 4.18 -5.29
N ALA A 101 18.70 3.88 -6.40
CA ALA A 101 19.66 4.80 -7.02
C ALA A 101 19.02 6.05 -7.66
N LEU A 102 17.70 6.13 -7.76
CA LEU A 102 16.98 7.26 -8.35
C LEU A 102 16.77 8.40 -7.34
N GLU A 103 17.83 8.85 -6.72
CA GLU A 103 17.79 9.94 -5.73
C GLU A 103 17.47 11.30 -6.36
N GLY A 104 16.83 12.18 -5.58
CA GLY A 104 16.52 13.56 -5.99
C GLY A 104 15.32 13.73 -6.93
N LYS A 105 14.67 12.62 -7.38
CA LYS A 105 13.43 12.66 -8.17
C LYS A 105 12.32 11.93 -7.45
N SER A 106 11.08 12.31 -7.69
CA SER A 106 9.96 11.47 -7.29
C SER A 106 9.95 10.19 -8.11
N VAL A 107 9.75 9.06 -7.44
CA VAL A 107 9.85 7.73 -8.06
C VAL A 107 8.56 6.96 -7.80
N CYS A 108 8.00 6.38 -8.85
CA CYS A 108 6.94 5.39 -8.76
C CYS A 108 7.54 3.99 -8.94
N VAL A 109 7.64 3.24 -7.84
CA VAL A 109 8.07 1.84 -7.86
C VAL A 109 6.83 0.97 -7.92
N TYR A 110 6.79 0.02 -8.85
CA TYR A 110 5.66 -0.87 -9.01
C TYR A 110 6.14 -2.29 -9.30
N THR A 111 5.37 -3.27 -8.83
CA THR A 111 5.63 -4.69 -9.12
C THR A 111 5.23 -5.03 -10.55
N THR A 112 5.89 -6.03 -11.14
CA THR A 112 5.51 -6.65 -12.43
C THR A 112 4.01 -6.80 -12.52
N ARG A 113 3.41 -6.37 -13.64
CA ARG A 113 1.94 -6.30 -13.80
C ARG A 113 1.30 -7.66 -14.10
N ALA A 114 2.07 -8.66 -14.48
CA ALA A 114 1.60 -10.05 -14.57
C ALA A 114 1.38 -10.62 -13.17
N LEU A 115 0.30 -11.38 -13.00
CA LEU A 115 0.10 -12.15 -11.78
C LEU A 115 1.12 -13.30 -11.76
N ILE A 116 1.89 -13.38 -10.69
CA ILE A 116 2.88 -14.43 -10.50
C ILE A 116 2.29 -15.46 -9.55
N THR A 117 2.35 -16.72 -9.94
CA THR A 117 1.94 -17.88 -9.15
C THR A 117 3.15 -18.75 -8.82
N ALA A 118 3.02 -19.58 -7.82
CA ALA A 118 4.10 -20.49 -7.40
C ALA A 118 4.29 -21.70 -8.32
N ASP A 119 3.46 -21.84 -9.37
CA ASP A 119 3.46 -22.96 -10.34
C ASP A 119 3.25 -24.37 -9.72
N THR A 120 2.96 -24.45 -8.43
CA THR A 120 2.71 -25.71 -7.72
C THR A 120 1.24 -26.13 -7.76
N GLY A 121 0.35 -25.20 -8.10
CA GLY A 121 -1.10 -25.38 -8.00
C GLY A 121 -1.64 -25.35 -6.56
N ASP A 122 -0.79 -25.16 -5.56
CA ASP A 122 -1.16 -25.03 -4.16
C ASP A 122 -1.41 -23.55 -3.81
N LYS A 123 -2.60 -23.29 -3.27
CA LYS A 123 -2.99 -21.93 -2.81
C LYS A 123 -2.15 -21.41 -1.65
N GLU A 124 -1.58 -22.30 -0.84
CA GLU A 124 -0.72 -21.90 0.27
C GLU A 124 0.64 -21.40 -0.23
N ASP A 125 1.17 -22.04 -1.27
CA ASP A 125 2.40 -21.58 -1.91
C ASP A 125 2.22 -20.25 -2.63
N ASP A 126 1.07 -20.05 -3.30
CA ASP A 126 0.72 -18.74 -3.89
C ASP A 126 0.62 -17.64 -2.82
N LEU A 127 0.06 -17.97 -1.66
CA LEU A 127 -0.02 -17.04 -0.53
C LEU A 127 1.38 -16.69 0.00
N ARG A 128 2.23 -17.69 0.21
CA ARG A 128 3.63 -17.49 0.65
C ARG A 128 4.41 -16.63 -0.33
N LEU A 129 4.26 -16.87 -1.64
CA LEU A 129 4.89 -16.06 -2.68
C LEU A 129 4.39 -14.61 -2.62
N SER A 130 3.09 -14.41 -2.45
CA SER A 130 2.49 -13.07 -2.31
C SER A 130 3.03 -12.32 -1.08
N VAL A 131 3.22 -13.01 0.05
CA VAL A 131 3.82 -12.44 1.26
C VAL A 131 5.28 -12.04 0.99
N ARG A 132 6.08 -12.90 0.36
CA ARG A 132 7.48 -12.58 0.01
C ARG A 132 7.58 -11.37 -0.91
N ILE A 133 6.70 -11.25 -1.91
CA ILE A 133 6.64 -10.08 -2.80
C ILE A 133 6.30 -8.82 -1.98
N SER A 134 5.34 -8.91 -1.06
CA SER A 134 4.97 -7.76 -0.19
C SER A 134 6.12 -7.36 0.73
N ASP A 135 6.81 -8.33 1.33
CA ASP A 135 7.97 -8.07 2.20
C ASP A 135 9.12 -7.43 1.43
N ALA A 136 9.34 -7.84 0.19
CA ALA A 136 10.33 -7.25 -0.69
C ALA A 136 9.99 -5.79 -1.03
N VAL A 137 8.75 -5.51 -1.40
CA VAL A 137 8.28 -4.16 -1.73
C VAL A 137 8.39 -3.21 -0.51
N GLN A 138 8.00 -3.68 0.69
CA GLN A 138 8.10 -2.84 1.88
C GLN A 138 9.56 -2.64 2.32
N SER A 139 10.44 -3.64 2.17
CA SER A 139 11.85 -3.53 2.51
C SER A 139 12.57 -2.45 1.71
N LEU A 140 12.17 -2.25 0.45
CA LEU A 140 12.66 -1.16 -0.39
C LEU A 140 12.44 0.21 0.28
N VAL A 141 11.25 0.46 0.82
CA VAL A 141 10.96 1.72 1.54
C VAL A 141 11.76 1.81 2.83
N GLY A 142 11.88 0.72 3.58
CA GLY A 142 12.65 0.66 4.82
C GLY A 142 14.17 0.85 4.64
N ARG A 143 14.69 0.66 3.42
CA ARG A 143 16.11 0.85 3.07
C ARG A 143 16.46 2.24 2.57
N LEU A 144 15.48 3.15 2.43
CA LEU A 144 15.75 4.52 1.99
C LEU A 144 16.76 5.19 2.93
N THR A 145 17.84 5.69 2.37
CA THR A 145 18.89 6.40 3.10
C THR A 145 18.57 7.89 3.28
N VAL A 146 17.64 8.39 2.48
CA VAL A 146 17.15 9.77 2.54
C VAL A 146 15.66 9.79 2.88
N THR A 147 15.21 10.80 3.62
CA THR A 147 13.79 10.98 3.92
C THR A 147 13.08 11.53 2.69
N PRO A 148 12.10 10.80 2.11
CA PRO A 148 11.34 11.32 0.98
C PRO A 148 10.40 12.45 1.42
N SER A 149 10.05 13.35 0.48
CA SER A 149 9.06 14.41 0.75
C SER A 149 7.67 13.87 1.04
N PHE A 150 7.33 12.71 0.48
CA PHE A 150 6.10 11.97 0.75
C PHE A 150 6.27 10.48 0.45
N VAL A 151 5.43 9.67 1.06
CA VAL A 151 5.27 8.25 0.75
C VAL A 151 3.81 7.98 0.40
N ILE A 152 3.56 7.43 -0.78
CA ILE A 152 2.24 6.96 -1.21
C ILE A 152 2.33 5.46 -1.43
N ALA A 153 1.59 4.68 -0.67
CA ALA A 153 1.50 3.24 -0.85
C ALA A 153 0.11 2.85 -1.40
N LYS A 154 0.09 2.18 -2.54
CA LYS A 154 -1.13 1.82 -3.27
C LYS A 154 -1.38 0.32 -3.22
N GLY A 155 -2.45 -0.05 -2.55
CA GLY A 155 -2.89 -1.43 -2.32
C GLY A 155 -3.09 -1.67 -0.82
N GLY A 156 -4.09 -2.48 -0.45
CA GLY A 156 -4.43 -2.72 0.96
C GLY A 156 -3.28 -3.32 1.75
N ILE A 157 -2.69 -4.41 1.27
CA ILE A 157 -1.54 -5.07 1.90
C ILE A 157 -0.31 -4.16 1.84
N THR A 158 0.00 -3.62 0.66
CA THR A 158 1.16 -2.73 0.46
C THR A 158 1.14 -1.52 1.39
N SER A 159 -0.02 -0.85 1.55
CA SER A 159 -0.12 0.32 2.43
C SER A 159 0.03 -0.05 3.90
N SER A 160 -0.53 -1.19 4.32
CA SER A 160 -0.35 -1.70 5.67
C SER A 160 1.11 -2.04 5.96
N ASP A 161 1.75 -2.82 5.10
CA ASP A 161 3.12 -3.28 5.31
C ASP A 161 4.14 -2.14 5.22
N VAL A 162 4.00 -1.23 4.26
CA VAL A 162 4.83 -0.03 4.19
C VAL A 162 4.65 0.84 5.44
N GLY A 163 3.41 1.05 5.87
CA GLY A 163 3.13 1.84 7.08
C GLY A 163 3.72 1.20 8.33
N THR A 164 3.40 -0.06 8.59
CA THR A 164 3.72 -0.70 9.88
C THR A 164 5.13 -1.27 9.95
N LYS A 165 5.64 -1.89 8.87
CA LYS A 165 6.95 -2.54 8.86
C LYS A 165 8.08 -1.58 8.43
N ALA A 166 7.89 -0.85 7.32
CA ALA A 166 8.94 0.02 6.80
C ALA A 166 9.05 1.37 7.53
N LEU A 167 7.92 2.00 7.84
CA LEU A 167 7.86 3.33 8.46
C LEU A 167 7.57 3.30 9.97
N ALA A 168 7.31 2.12 10.55
CA ALA A 168 6.97 1.94 11.97
C ALA A 168 5.80 2.83 12.44
N VAL A 169 4.82 3.08 11.58
CA VAL A 169 3.63 3.88 11.91
C VAL A 169 2.76 3.10 12.88
N THR A 170 2.50 3.66 14.04
CA THR A 170 1.63 3.08 15.07
C THR A 170 0.22 3.66 15.05
N ARG A 171 0.05 4.85 14.45
CA ARG A 171 -1.23 5.53 14.33
C ARG A 171 -1.27 6.36 13.05
N ALA A 172 -2.37 6.27 12.31
CA ALA A 172 -2.66 7.11 11.15
C ALA A 172 -4.03 7.76 11.29
N ASN A 173 -4.20 8.94 10.69
CA ASN A 173 -5.47 9.67 10.64
C ASN A 173 -6.17 9.45 9.31
#